data_079c41879ae0a446e9b473b9963fe797
#
_entry.id   079c41879ae0a446e9b473b9963fe797
#
_cell.length_a   1.000
_cell.length_b   1.000
_cell.length_c   1.000
_cell.angle_alpha   90.00
_cell.angle_beta   90.00
_cell.angle_gamma   90.00
#
_symmetry.space_group_name_H-M   'P 1'
#
loop_
_entity.id
_entity.type
_entity.pdbx_description
1 polymer ?
#
loop_
_entity_poly.entity_id
_entity_poly.type
_entity_poly.pdbx_seq_one_letter_code
_entity_poly.pdbx_strand_id
1 'polypeptide(L)'
;MINGFELSNHARFQMQERNIQPLWLTTTLSAPDRLLPLADPRGNTHYLKQISDFGDRWLRVVVNPNVSPNRVIILFFDRRLK
;
A
#
# COMPACT_ATOMS: atom_id res chain seq x y z
N MET A 1 -9.07 9.97 -5.16
CA MET A 1 -8.82 8.52 -5.36
C MET A 1 -7.54 8.32 -6.13
N ILE A 2 -6.81 7.28 -5.84
CA ILE A 2 -5.61 6.90 -6.57
C ILE A 2 -5.85 5.52 -7.18
N ASN A 3 -5.77 5.44 -8.50
CA ASN A 3 -5.90 4.18 -9.25
C ASN A 3 -7.17 3.40 -8.90
N GLY A 4 -8.28 4.11 -8.68
CA GLY A 4 -9.55 3.48 -8.31
C GLY A 4 -9.69 3.15 -6.83
N PHE A 5 -8.70 3.49 -6.02
CA PHE A 5 -8.72 3.24 -4.58
C PHE A 5 -8.95 4.55 -3.83
N GLU A 6 -9.69 4.47 -2.73
CA GLU A 6 -9.86 5.57 -1.80
C GLU A 6 -8.74 5.50 -0.75
N LEU A 7 -8.23 6.66 -0.34
CA LEU A 7 -7.23 6.71 0.73
C LEU A 7 -7.91 7.11 2.03
N SER A 8 -7.67 6.34 3.10
CA SER A 8 -8.09 6.73 4.44
C SER A 8 -7.31 7.98 4.88
N ASN A 9 -7.83 8.70 5.87
CA ASN A 9 -7.11 9.84 6.44
C ASN A 9 -5.76 9.41 7.00
N HIS A 10 -5.72 8.25 7.64
CA HIS A 10 -4.47 7.71 8.19
C HIS A 10 -3.45 7.41 7.10
N ALA A 11 -3.90 6.84 5.97
CA ALA A 11 -3.01 6.56 4.84
C ALA A 11 -2.44 7.86 4.26
N ARG A 12 -3.27 8.90 4.12
CA ARG A 12 -2.81 10.21 3.64
C ARG A 12 -1.76 10.80 4.57
N PHE A 13 -2.00 10.69 5.88
CA PHE A 13 -1.07 11.16 6.89
C PHE A 13 0.28 10.42 6.78
N GLN A 14 0.23 9.10 6.64
CA GLN A 14 1.45 8.30 6.53
C GLN A 14 2.25 8.63 5.27
N MET A 15 1.58 8.92 4.15
CA MET A 15 2.27 9.32 2.93
C MET A 15 3.09 10.59 3.15
N GLN A 16 2.51 11.57 3.86
CA GLN A 16 3.20 12.81 4.16
C GLN A 16 4.33 12.62 5.16
N GLU A 17 4.04 11.91 6.26
CA GLU A 17 5.01 11.68 7.33
C GLU A 17 6.24 10.94 6.86
N ARG A 18 6.07 9.99 5.95
CA ARG A 18 7.15 9.10 5.51
C ARG A 18 7.67 9.45 4.12
N ASN A 19 7.21 10.55 3.55
CA ASN A 19 7.60 10.99 2.20
C ASN A 19 7.41 9.89 1.15
N ILE A 20 6.31 9.16 1.25
CA ILE A 20 5.98 8.12 0.27
C ILE A 20 5.40 8.81 -0.95
N GLN A 21 6.08 8.69 -2.08
CA GLN A 21 5.65 9.36 -3.30
C GLN A 21 4.37 8.73 -3.86
N PRO A 22 3.44 9.54 -4.37
CA PRO A 22 2.21 9.02 -4.98
C PRO A 22 2.46 8.00 -6.09
N LEU A 23 3.52 8.17 -6.86
CA LEU A 23 3.88 7.23 -7.91
C LEU A 23 4.18 5.83 -7.34
N TRP A 24 4.83 5.76 -6.19
CA TRP A 24 5.14 4.48 -5.55
C TRP A 24 3.86 3.76 -5.13
N LEU A 25 2.89 4.50 -4.59
CA LEU A 25 1.59 3.93 -4.23
C LEU A 25 0.84 3.44 -5.47
N THR A 26 0.75 4.28 -6.50
CA THR A 26 0.08 3.93 -7.77
C THR A 26 0.68 2.67 -8.38
N THR A 27 2.01 2.61 -8.43
CA THR A 27 2.72 1.46 -9.01
C THR A 27 2.48 0.19 -8.20
N THR A 28 2.48 0.32 -6.86
CA THR A 28 2.24 -0.83 -5.98
C THR A 28 0.83 -1.38 -6.17
N LEU A 29 -0.16 -0.51 -6.32
CA LEU A 29 -1.55 -0.93 -6.51
C LEU A 29 -1.81 -1.50 -7.89
N SER A 30 -1.12 -1.01 -8.94
CA SER A 30 -1.34 -1.46 -10.32
C SER A 30 -0.49 -2.66 -10.70
N ALA A 31 0.71 -2.78 -10.13
CA ALA A 31 1.66 -3.83 -10.51
C ALA A 31 2.46 -4.31 -9.29
N PRO A 32 1.79 -4.91 -8.29
CA PRO A 32 2.49 -5.37 -7.10
C PRO A 32 3.43 -6.53 -7.44
N ASP A 33 4.54 -6.63 -6.70
CA ASP A 33 5.42 -7.79 -6.80
C ASP A 33 4.84 -8.97 -6.05
N ARG A 34 4.05 -8.72 -4.99
CA ARG A 34 3.32 -9.74 -4.25
C ARG A 34 1.94 -9.22 -3.89
N LEU A 35 0.97 -10.10 -3.95
CA LEU A 35 -0.41 -9.80 -3.57
C LEU A 35 -0.86 -10.86 -2.58
N LEU A 36 -1.19 -10.44 -1.36
CA LEU A 36 -1.57 -11.34 -0.28
C LEU A 36 -3.01 -11.07 0.14
N PRO A 37 -3.99 -11.81 -0.41
CA PRO A 37 -5.38 -11.67 0.04
C PRO A 37 -5.55 -12.29 1.42
N LEU A 38 -6.50 -11.76 2.19
CA LEU A 38 -6.80 -12.25 3.54
C LEU A 38 -5.54 -12.32 4.43
N ALA A 39 -4.69 -11.29 4.31
CA ALA A 39 -3.35 -11.30 4.92
C ALA A 39 -3.36 -10.95 6.40
N ASP A 40 -4.50 -10.52 6.95
CA ASP A 40 -4.62 -10.21 8.37
C ASP A 40 -6.01 -10.62 8.90
N PRO A 41 -6.21 -10.59 10.22
CA PRO A 41 -7.47 -11.05 10.82
C PRO A 41 -8.71 -10.27 10.35
N ARG A 42 -8.55 -9.08 9.79
CA ARG A 42 -9.66 -8.27 9.29
C ARG A 42 -10.00 -8.60 7.84
N GLY A 43 -9.24 -9.50 7.21
CA GLY A 43 -9.48 -9.89 5.83
C GLY A 43 -8.97 -8.87 4.81
N ASN A 44 -8.04 -8.02 5.21
CA ASN A 44 -7.45 -7.05 4.28
C ASN A 44 -6.50 -7.72 3.31
N THR A 45 -6.36 -7.09 2.14
CA THR A 45 -5.39 -7.52 1.12
C THR A 45 -4.14 -6.65 1.25
N HIS A 46 -2.97 -7.28 1.24
CA HIS A 46 -1.71 -6.57 1.29
C HIS A 46 -1.05 -6.59 -0.07
N TYR A 47 -0.74 -5.41 -0.60
CA TYR A 47 0.00 -5.22 -1.84
C TYR A 47 1.43 -4.89 -1.48
N LEU A 48 2.38 -5.60 -2.06
CA LEU A 48 3.80 -5.44 -1.75
C LEU A 48 4.57 -5.15 -3.02
N LYS A 49 5.43 -4.14 -2.98
CA LYS A 49 6.30 -3.83 -4.10
C LYS A 49 7.64 -3.35 -3.60
N GLN A 50 8.69 -3.85 -4.23
CA GLN A 50 10.05 -3.40 -3.97
C GLN A 50 10.28 -2.11 -4.76
N ILE A 51 10.62 -1.02 -4.08
CA ILE A 51 10.78 0.29 -4.70
C ILE A 51 12.26 0.52 -4.98
N SER A 52 12.64 0.36 -6.24
CA SER A 52 14.03 0.50 -6.64
C SER A 52 14.58 1.90 -6.40
N ASP A 53 13.74 2.93 -6.59
CA ASP A 53 14.13 4.32 -6.39
C ASP A 53 14.39 4.66 -4.92
N PHE A 54 14.03 3.77 -4.01
CA PHE A 54 14.19 3.99 -2.57
C PHE A 54 14.96 2.84 -1.92
N GLY A 55 16.12 2.51 -2.50
CA GLY A 55 17.01 1.49 -1.94
C GLY A 55 16.44 0.09 -1.93
N ASP A 56 15.57 -0.24 -2.88
CA ASP A 56 14.91 -1.55 -3.00
C ASP A 56 14.13 -1.94 -1.74
N ARG A 57 13.61 -0.96 -1.02
CA ARG A 57 12.77 -1.22 0.15
C ARG A 57 11.38 -1.68 -0.28
N TRP A 58 10.79 -2.53 0.54
CA TRP A 58 9.46 -3.06 0.26
C TRP A 58 8.38 -2.13 0.81
N LEU A 59 7.54 -1.61 -0.09
CA LEU A 59 6.36 -0.86 0.30
C LEU A 59 5.21 -1.83 0.50
N ARG A 60 4.60 -1.79 1.68
CA ARG A 60 3.40 -2.57 1.99
C ARG A 60 2.20 -1.64 2.04
N VAL A 61 1.19 -1.95 1.24
CA VAL A 61 -0.06 -1.20 1.19
C VAL A 61 -1.19 -2.12 1.62
N VAL A 62 -1.85 -1.76 2.70
CA VAL A 62 -2.96 -2.55 3.26
C VAL A 62 -4.27 -1.99 2.75
N VAL A 63 -5.06 -2.84 2.09
CA VAL A 63 -6.29 -2.44 1.43
C VAL A 63 -7.47 -3.21 2.00
N ASN A 64 -8.56 -2.51 2.31
CA ASN A 64 -9.84 -3.12 2.64
C ASN A 64 -10.61 -3.36 1.34
N PRO A 65 -10.78 -4.62 0.89
CA PRO A 65 -11.48 -4.92 -0.35
C PRO A 65 -12.99 -4.99 -0.19
N ASN A 66 -13.51 -4.88 1.03
CA ASN A 66 -14.92 -5.09 1.31
C ASN A 66 -15.76 -3.81 1.20
N VAL A 67 -15.14 -2.69 0.85
CA VAL A 67 -15.82 -1.42 0.59
C VAL A 67 -15.62 -1.02 -0.86
N SER A 68 -16.54 -0.22 -1.39
CA SER A 68 -16.49 0.23 -2.78
C SER A 68 -16.53 1.76 -2.82
N PRO A 69 -15.49 2.41 -3.36
CA PRO A 69 -14.24 1.81 -3.86
C PRO A 69 -13.41 1.19 -2.75
N ASN A 70 -12.52 0.26 -3.11
CA ASN A 70 -11.60 -0.33 -2.15
C ASN A 70 -10.77 0.76 -1.49
N ARG A 71 -10.48 0.58 -0.21
CA ARG A 71 -9.83 1.64 0.58
C ARG A 71 -8.45 1.23 1.03
N VAL A 72 -7.46 2.09 0.76
CA VAL A 72 -6.13 1.98 1.34
C VAL A 72 -6.23 2.43 2.79
N ILE A 73 -5.96 1.52 3.73
CA ILE A 73 -6.09 1.78 5.16
C ILE A 73 -4.80 2.35 5.73
N ILE A 74 -3.69 1.69 5.47
CA ILE A 74 -2.35 2.10 5.91
C ILE A 74 -1.34 1.71 4.85
N LEU A 75 -0.18 2.37 4.86
CA LEU A 75 0.95 2.00 4.01
C LEU A 75 2.24 2.36 4.74
N PHE A 76 3.27 1.55 4.51
CA PHE A 76 4.55 1.76 5.16
C PHE A 76 5.63 0.91 4.48
N PHE A 77 6.89 1.28 4.70
CA PHE A 77 8.00 0.44 4.26
C PHE A 77 8.23 -0.65 5.30
N ASP A 78 8.13 -1.91 4.86
CA ASP A 78 8.24 -3.06 5.75
C ASP A 78 9.69 -3.53 5.81
N ARG A 79 10.34 -3.25 6.92
CA ARG A 79 11.77 -3.58 7.11
C ARG A 79 12.03 -5.06 7.33
N ARG A 80 10.98 -5.84 7.58
CA ARG A 80 11.10 -7.29 7.76
C ARG A 80 11.32 -8.01 6.44
N LEU A 81 10.94 -7.37 5.34
CA LEU A 81 11.15 -7.90 4.00
C LEU A 81 12.47 -7.41 3.44
N LYS A 82 13.21 -8.31 2.82
CA LYS A 82 14.51 -8.00 2.23
C LYS A 82 14.63 -8.56 0.82
#